data_6261398212188098d26c2322b9c6486e
#
_entry.id   6261398212188098d26c2322b9c6486e
#
_cell.length_a   1.000
_cell.length_b   1.000
_cell.length_c   1.000
_cell.angle_alpha   90.00
_cell.angle_beta   90.00
_cell.angle_gamma   90.00
#
_symmetry.space_group_name_H-M   'P 1'
#
loop_
_entity.id
_entity.type
_entity.pdbx_description
1 polymer ?
#
loop_
_entity_poly.entity_id
_entity_poly.type
_entity_poly.pdbx_seq_one_letter_code
_entity_poly.pdbx_strand_id
1 'polypeptide(L)'
;MRGRAGQDIQPDDVALMTQAVTKRGHALFRASDELCNNYELVMAAVAQNGFALQHASDEMRGTPSIVLAAVEQSGMALFYASASLKNARDLVLAAVAQNGLALKHAAAAL
;
A
#
# COMPACT_ATOMS: atom_id res chain seq x y z
N MET A 1 -11.44 13.86 -27.17
CA MET A 1 -11.59 13.79 -26.57
C MET A 1 -11.58 12.97 -25.95
N ARG A 2 -11.59 12.88 -25.59
CA ARG A 2 -11.67 12.27 -25.04
C ARG A 2 -12.57 11.98 -24.58
N GLY A 3 -12.84 12.00 -24.75
CA GLY A 3 -13.97 11.88 -24.32
C GLY A 3 -14.58 11.06 -23.42
N ARG A 4 -14.53 10.19 -23.17
CA ARG A 4 -15.05 9.47 -22.19
C ARG A 4 -14.27 9.66 -21.01
N ALA A 5 -14.01 10.87 -20.72
CA ALA A 5 -13.36 11.24 -19.53
C ALA A 5 -13.99 10.52 -18.39
N GLY A 6 -13.52 10.10 -17.46
CA GLY A 6 -14.12 9.44 -16.34
C GLY A 6 -14.22 7.94 -16.53
N GLN A 7 -14.20 7.51 -17.75
CA GLN A 7 -14.23 6.09 -18.00
C GLN A 7 -12.86 5.50 -18.10
N ASP A 8 -11.91 6.28 -18.58
CA ASP A 8 -10.55 5.83 -18.73
C ASP A 8 -9.67 6.56 -17.74
N ILE A 9 -9.15 5.83 -16.80
CA ILE A 9 -8.22 6.41 -15.84
C ILE A 9 -6.84 6.32 -16.47
N GLN A 10 -6.22 7.47 -16.68
CA GLN A 10 -4.87 7.50 -17.20
C GLN A 10 -3.91 7.02 -16.13
N PRO A 11 -3.08 6.02 -16.42
CA PRO A 11 -2.22 5.45 -15.38
C PRO A 11 -1.24 6.43 -14.76
N ASP A 12 -0.92 7.50 -15.46
CA ASP A 12 0.01 8.50 -14.95
C ASP A 12 -0.67 9.82 -14.59
N ASP A 13 -1.99 9.84 -14.53
CA ASP A 13 -2.73 11.03 -14.12
C ASP A 13 -2.90 11.01 -12.61
N VAL A 14 -2.12 11.84 -11.91
CA VAL A 14 -2.13 11.85 -10.46
C VAL A 14 -3.50 12.16 -9.89
N ALA A 15 -4.18 13.15 -10.45
CA ALA A 15 -5.47 13.57 -9.91
C ALA A 15 -6.52 12.47 -10.05
N LEU A 16 -6.60 11.86 -11.22
CA LEU A 16 -7.58 10.81 -11.45
C LEU A 16 -7.23 9.57 -10.65
N MET A 17 -5.94 9.23 -10.56
CA MET A 17 -5.52 8.07 -9.81
C MET A 17 -5.78 8.28 -8.32
N THR A 18 -5.57 9.50 -7.82
CA THR A 18 -5.85 9.80 -6.43
C THR A 18 -7.34 9.59 -6.12
N GLN A 19 -8.21 10.03 -7.02
CA GLN A 19 -9.64 9.80 -6.83
C GLN A 19 -9.97 8.32 -6.83
N ALA A 20 -9.35 7.57 -7.73
CA ALA A 20 -9.62 6.15 -7.83
C ALA A 20 -9.19 5.41 -6.58
N VAL A 21 -7.97 5.67 -6.07
CA VAL A 21 -7.49 4.95 -4.90
C VAL A 21 -8.18 5.40 -3.62
N THR A 22 -8.71 6.62 -3.59
CA THR A 22 -9.46 7.08 -2.43
C THR A 22 -10.74 6.29 -2.28
N LYS A 23 -11.35 5.90 -3.38
CA LYS A 23 -12.55 5.11 -3.35
C LYS A 23 -12.25 3.62 -3.21
N ARG A 24 -11.17 3.18 -3.82
CA ARG A 24 -10.80 1.78 -3.82
C ARG A 24 -9.29 1.67 -3.87
N GLY A 25 -8.67 1.37 -2.73
CA GLY A 25 -7.21 1.33 -2.64
C GLY A 25 -6.57 0.43 -3.68
N HIS A 26 -7.21 -0.70 -3.99
CA HIS A 26 -6.66 -1.62 -4.98
C HIS A 26 -6.53 -1.01 -6.37
N ALA A 27 -7.19 0.12 -6.62
CA ALA A 27 -7.05 0.77 -7.92
C ALA A 27 -5.59 1.16 -8.20
N LEU A 28 -4.75 1.14 -7.18
CA LEU A 28 -3.32 1.43 -7.34
C LEU A 28 -2.67 0.49 -8.37
N PHE A 29 -3.20 -0.72 -8.55
CA PHE A 29 -2.61 -1.65 -9.50
C PHE A 29 -2.67 -1.11 -10.95
N ARG A 30 -3.53 -0.13 -11.19
CA ARG A 30 -3.67 0.46 -12.51
C ARG A 30 -2.75 1.67 -12.72
N ALA A 31 -2.06 2.10 -11.67
CA ALA A 31 -1.18 3.25 -11.77
C ALA A 31 0.10 2.89 -12.52
N SER A 32 0.71 3.90 -13.15
CA SER A 32 2.01 3.70 -13.77
C SER A 32 3.04 3.39 -12.71
N ASP A 33 4.18 2.84 -13.15
CA ASP A 33 5.26 2.55 -12.21
C ASP A 33 5.68 3.81 -11.47
N GLU A 34 5.66 4.94 -12.16
CA GLU A 34 6.04 6.20 -11.56
C GLU A 34 5.09 6.56 -10.42
N LEU A 35 3.79 6.39 -10.63
CA LEU A 35 2.81 6.71 -9.60
C LEU A 35 2.80 5.68 -8.49
N CYS A 36 3.14 4.44 -8.78
CA CYS A 36 3.29 3.45 -7.72
C CYS A 36 4.46 3.76 -6.81
N ASN A 37 5.31 4.70 -7.22
CA ASN A 37 6.43 5.18 -6.41
C ASN A 37 6.13 6.57 -5.85
N ASN A 38 4.91 7.05 -5.97
CA ASN A 38 4.50 8.35 -5.46
C ASN A 38 4.02 8.19 -4.02
N TYR A 39 4.74 8.82 -3.08
CA TYR A 39 4.46 8.65 -1.66
C TYR A 39 3.01 8.98 -1.30
N GLU A 40 2.54 10.13 -1.76
CA GLU A 40 1.20 10.59 -1.35
C GLU A 40 0.11 9.71 -1.94
N LEU A 41 0.29 9.28 -3.18
CA LEU A 41 -0.70 8.42 -3.80
C LEU A 41 -0.73 7.05 -3.13
N VAL A 42 0.44 6.48 -2.88
CA VAL A 42 0.52 5.17 -2.23
C VAL A 42 -0.05 5.25 -0.81
N MET A 43 0.25 6.35 -0.10
CA MET A 43 -0.29 6.53 1.24
C MET A 43 -1.81 6.58 1.22
N ALA A 44 -2.40 7.29 0.25
CA ALA A 44 -3.86 7.35 0.13
C ALA A 44 -4.43 5.97 -0.15
N ALA A 45 -3.77 5.20 -0.99
CA ALA A 45 -4.23 3.87 -1.35
C ALA A 45 -4.20 2.92 -0.15
N VAL A 46 -3.09 2.90 0.59
CA VAL A 46 -2.99 1.98 1.73
C VAL A 46 -3.86 2.42 2.90
N ALA A 47 -4.13 3.71 3.02
CA ALA A 47 -5.03 4.18 4.06
C ALA A 47 -6.45 3.71 3.79
N GLN A 48 -6.80 3.55 2.54
CA GLN A 48 -8.11 3.06 2.14
C GLN A 48 -8.16 1.54 2.22
N ASN A 49 -7.08 0.87 1.82
CA ASN A 49 -7.01 -0.59 1.84
C ASN A 49 -5.55 -0.99 2.03
N GLY A 50 -5.22 -1.51 3.21
CA GLY A 50 -3.84 -1.87 3.51
C GLY A 50 -3.22 -2.81 2.50
N PHE A 51 -4.01 -3.69 1.90
CA PHE A 51 -3.47 -4.64 0.93
C PHE A 51 -3.05 -3.97 -0.39
N ALA A 52 -3.41 -2.70 -0.58
CA ALA A 52 -2.92 -1.98 -1.75
C ALA A 52 -1.40 -1.88 -1.74
N LEU A 53 -0.77 -2.11 -0.59
CA LEU A 53 0.68 -2.08 -0.47
C LEU A 53 1.34 -3.02 -1.49
N GLN A 54 0.69 -4.12 -1.84
CA GLN A 54 1.26 -5.07 -2.80
C GLN A 54 1.51 -4.46 -4.17
N HIS A 55 0.80 -3.38 -4.48
CA HIS A 55 0.93 -2.72 -5.78
C HIS A 55 1.92 -1.56 -5.76
N ALA A 56 2.44 -1.21 -4.59
CA ALA A 56 3.40 -0.11 -4.48
C ALA A 56 4.77 -0.54 -4.99
N SER A 57 5.60 0.45 -5.32
CA SER A 57 6.95 0.17 -5.74
C SER A 57 7.75 -0.47 -4.60
N ASP A 58 8.88 -1.08 -4.95
CA ASP A 58 9.74 -1.68 -3.93
C ASP A 58 10.17 -0.63 -2.92
N GLU A 59 10.44 0.59 -3.38
CA GLU A 59 10.85 1.66 -2.49
C GLU A 59 9.73 2.00 -1.50
N MET A 60 8.50 2.08 -1.99
CA MET A 60 7.37 2.41 -1.11
C MET A 60 7.08 1.27 -0.14
N ARG A 61 7.23 0.03 -0.57
CA ARG A 61 7.04 -1.09 0.34
C ARG A 61 8.15 -1.18 1.39
N GLY A 62 9.23 -0.44 1.19
CA GLY A 62 10.30 -0.31 2.17
C GLY A 62 10.24 0.99 2.96
N THR A 63 9.17 1.76 2.83
CA THR A 63 9.01 3.03 3.53
C THR A 63 8.22 2.78 4.81
N PRO A 64 8.84 2.96 5.99
CA PRO A 64 8.18 2.58 7.25
C PRO A 64 6.83 3.25 7.48
N SER A 65 6.69 4.53 7.16
CA SER A 65 5.43 5.22 7.41
C SER A 65 4.30 4.66 6.54
N ILE A 66 4.61 4.28 5.31
CA ILE A 66 3.60 3.70 4.43
C ILE A 66 3.23 2.30 4.92
N VAL A 67 4.23 1.51 5.28
CA VAL A 67 3.97 0.15 5.76
C VAL A 67 3.19 0.20 7.06
N LEU A 68 3.51 1.15 7.95
CA LEU A 68 2.77 1.29 9.19
C LEU A 68 1.30 1.62 8.91
N ALA A 69 1.04 2.55 7.99
CA ALA A 69 -0.33 2.89 7.64
C ALA A 69 -1.08 1.68 7.08
N ALA A 70 -0.40 0.90 6.24
CA ALA A 70 -1.00 -0.30 5.66
C ALA A 70 -1.32 -1.32 6.74
N VAL A 71 -0.40 -1.52 7.67
CA VAL A 71 -0.55 -2.51 8.74
C VAL A 71 -1.65 -2.09 9.70
N GLU A 72 -1.81 -0.79 9.93
CA GLU A 72 -2.87 -0.30 10.80
C GLU A 72 -4.24 -0.54 10.18
N GLN A 73 -4.32 -0.59 8.85
CA GLN A 73 -5.55 -0.96 8.18
C GLN A 73 -5.76 -2.47 8.19
N SER A 74 -4.70 -3.21 7.98
CA SER A 74 -4.77 -4.65 7.93
C SER A 74 -3.42 -5.22 8.33
N GLY A 75 -3.39 -5.88 9.49
CA GLY A 75 -2.13 -6.44 9.99
C GLY A 75 -1.44 -7.36 8.99
N MET A 76 -2.22 -8.07 8.18
CA MET A 76 -1.64 -8.98 7.21
C MET A 76 -0.90 -8.26 6.09
N ALA A 77 -1.10 -6.95 5.96
CA ALA A 77 -0.38 -6.19 4.93
C ALA A 77 1.13 -6.22 5.16
N LEU A 78 1.56 -6.55 6.37
CA LEU A 78 2.98 -6.68 6.67
C LEU A 78 3.65 -7.69 5.72
N PHE A 79 2.89 -8.64 5.23
CA PHE A 79 3.39 -9.63 4.30
C PHE A 79 3.98 -8.99 3.03
N TYR A 80 3.46 -7.83 2.64
CA TYR A 80 3.90 -7.16 1.41
C TYR A 80 5.01 -6.16 1.65
N ALA A 81 5.44 -5.96 2.89
CA ALA A 81 6.54 -5.04 3.18
C ALA A 81 7.87 -5.63 2.74
N SER A 82 8.87 -4.77 2.60
CA SER A 82 10.22 -5.24 2.30
C SER A 82 10.70 -6.16 3.43
N ALA A 83 11.67 -7.02 3.10
CA ALA A 83 12.16 -7.98 4.08
C ALA A 83 12.68 -7.31 5.35
N SER A 84 13.37 -6.19 5.20
CA SER A 84 13.92 -5.51 6.38
C SER A 84 12.81 -5.00 7.30
N LEU A 85 11.70 -4.54 6.73
CA LEU A 85 10.61 -4.02 7.55
C LEU A 85 9.78 -5.13 8.18
N LYS A 86 9.75 -6.31 7.59
CA LYS A 86 9.04 -7.43 8.21
C LYS A 86 9.65 -7.80 9.56
N ASN A 87 10.92 -7.44 9.76
CA ASN A 87 11.61 -7.72 11.01
C ASN A 87 11.65 -6.50 11.93
N ALA A 88 11.11 -5.37 11.48
CA ALA A 88 11.13 -4.17 12.30
C ALA A 88 10.18 -4.34 13.48
N ARG A 89 10.73 -4.19 14.70
CA ARG A 89 9.95 -4.46 15.90
C ARG A 89 8.65 -3.66 15.95
N ASP A 90 8.72 -2.36 15.67
CA ASP A 90 7.55 -1.51 15.79
C ASP A 90 6.46 -1.92 14.82
N LEU A 91 6.85 -2.31 13.61
CA LEU A 91 5.88 -2.73 12.61
C LEU A 91 5.28 -4.08 12.96
N VAL A 92 6.10 -4.98 13.48
CA VAL A 92 5.61 -6.28 13.91
C VAL A 92 4.59 -6.12 15.03
N LEU A 93 4.89 -5.25 16.00
CA LEU A 93 3.98 -5.02 17.11
C LEU A 93 2.66 -4.40 16.63
N ALA A 94 2.74 -3.46 15.69
CA ALA A 94 1.53 -2.87 15.12
C ALA A 94 0.69 -3.91 14.40
N ALA A 95 1.35 -4.81 13.65
CA ALA A 95 0.65 -5.84 12.92
C ALA A 95 -0.03 -6.83 13.87
N VAL A 96 0.65 -7.21 14.93
CA VAL A 96 0.11 -8.15 15.90
C VAL A 96 -1.09 -7.53 16.63
N ALA A 97 -0.99 -6.24 16.94
CA ALA A 97 -2.09 -5.56 17.60
C ALA A 97 -3.32 -5.51 16.70
N GLN A 98 -3.11 -5.38 15.40
CA GLN A 98 -4.21 -5.29 14.46
C GLN A 98 -4.76 -6.68 14.10
N ASN A 99 -3.86 -7.64 13.92
CA ASN A 99 -4.27 -8.99 13.48
C ASN A 99 -3.24 -10.00 13.95
N GLY A 100 -3.62 -10.85 14.90
CA GLY A 100 -2.71 -11.84 15.45
C GLY A 100 -2.09 -12.76 14.42
N LEU A 101 -2.77 -12.98 13.28
CA LEU A 101 -2.22 -13.85 12.24
C LEU A 101 -0.96 -13.29 11.62
N ALA A 102 -0.77 -11.99 11.68
CA ALA A 102 0.43 -11.38 11.13
C ALA A 102 1.68 -11.84 11.87
N LEU A 103 1.52 -12.32 13.09
CA LEU A 103 2.64 -12.81 13.86
C LEU A 103 3.32 -13.97 13.17
N LYS A 104 2.56 -14.82 12.48
CA LYS A 104 3.14 -15.97 11.79
C LYS A 104 4.12 -15.51 10.70
N HIS A 105 3.77 -14.47 9.97
CA HIS A 105 4.66 -13.97 8.92
C HIS A 105 5.90 -13.33 9.52
N ALA A 106 5.73 -12.59 10.60
CA ALA A 106 6.87 -11.95 11.25
C ALA A 106 7.81 -13.00 11.84
N ALA A 107 7.23 -14.01 12.50
CA ALA A 107 8.03 -15.05 13.11
C ALA A 107 8.83 -15.82 12.06
N ALA A 108 8.26 -16.04 10.90
CA ALA A 108 8.95 -16.75 9.84
C ALA A 108 10.14 -15.95 9.32
N ALA A 109 10.07 -14.62 9.43
CA ALA A 109 11.15 -13.75 8.96
C ALA A 109 12.26 -13.61 9.99
N LEU A 110 11.95 -13.87 11.25
CA LEU A 110 12.94 -13.76 12.29
C LEU A 110 13.77 -15.03 12.36
#